data_30336097d0cadc07c71cb98f67049871
#
_entry.id   30336097d0cadc07c71cb98f67049871
#
_cell.length_a   1.000
_cell.length_b   1.000
_cell.length_c   1.000
_cell.angle_alpha   90.00
_cell.angle_beta   90.00
_cell.angle_gamma   90.00
#
_symmetry.space_group_name_H-M   'P 1'
#
loop_
_entity.id
_entity.type
_entity.pdbx_description
1 polymer ?
#
loop_
_entity_poly.entity_id
_entity_poly.type
_entity_poly.pdbx_seq_one_letter_code
_entity_poly.pdbx_strand_id
1 'polypeptide(L)'
;RERATGLVGRAGVTGTFDEQLVLAADQFVIEHDGPTAVAGYPWFGEWSRDLMTSYEGLFLSTGRAEEGREALRRAAATLSGGMLANTADTGTLEYNTVDGTLWFVHALGRHVEVTGDEDLGSELAPALSDIVARHLSGTRFGIGADADGLLRGGEDGWALTWMDARIDGVPVTPRIGKPVEVNGLWIQALELAGRLGRTDRWRRTHETARASFVERFVRSDGQGLLDLVDGPGGDDGALRPNQLLAVSLPGGPLASAADRDAARAVVEACAPLVTPLGLRSLAPDDPAYRPRHRGSPAERDCAYHQGTVWPWLIGPYADAARRVGASTDELLEGLSDHLGEWGLGSVSETADGAAPHAATGCPFQAWSVAELLRIRRAGA
;
A
#
# COMPACT_ATOMS: atom_id res chain seq x y z
N ARG A 1 5.45 13.85 -28.92
CA ARG A 1 6.82 13.30 -29.01
C ARG A 1 7.77 14.08 -28.11
N GLU A 2 7.81 15.42 -28.18
CA GLU A 2 8.65 16.27 -27.31
C GLU A 2 8.35 16.07 -25.81
N ARG A 3 7.06 16.01 -25.43
CA ARG A 3 6.65 15.73 -24.04
C ARG A 3 7.19 14.36 -23.58
N ALA A 4 7.01 13.32 -24.36
CA ALA A 4 7.49 11.97 -24.01
C ALA A 4 9.02 11.93 -23.83
N THR A 5 9.76 12.55 -24.75
CA THR A 5 11.23 12.67 -24.64
C THR A 5 11.64 13.45 -23.39
N GLY A 6 10.93 14.53 -23.06
CA GLY A 6 11.17 15.31 -21.85
C GLY A 6 10.92 14.54 -20.55
N LEU A 7 9.87 13.71 -20.53
CA LEU A 7 9.55 12.84 -19.38
C LEU A 7 10.61 11.77 -19.14
N VAL A 8 10.97 11.04 -20.18
CA VAL A 8 12.03 10.01 -20.14
C VAL A 8 13.37 10.63 -19.70
N GLY A 9 13.70 11.82 -20.24
CA GLY A 9 14.91 12.56 -19.85
C GLY A 9 14.93 12.97 -18.38
N ARG A 10 13.79 13.44 -17.83
CA ARG A 10 13.67 13.79 -16.40
C ARG A 10 13.80 12.56 -15.51
N ALA A 11 13.17 11.47 -15.89
CA ALA A 11 13.28 10.21 -15.15
C ALA A 11 14.69 9.62 -15.17
N GLY A 12 15.54 10.02 -16.14
CA GLY A 12 16.90 9.53 -16.26
C GLY A 12 16.98 8.02 -16.53
N VAL A 13 16.01 7.47 -17.26
CA VAL A 13 15.97 6.05 -17.64
C VAL A 13 16.52 5.86 -19.06
N THR A 14 17.05 4.68 -19.32
CA THR A 14 17.53 4.25 -20.63
C THR A 14 17.03 2.84 -20.92
N GLY A 15 16.63 2.61 -22.17
CA GLY A 15 16.08 1.32 -22.61
C GLY A 15 14.56 1.33 -22.75
N THR A 16 14.10 0.69 -23.82
CA THR A 16 12.70 0.75 -24.29
C THR A 16 11.69 0.38 -23.21
N PHE A 17 12.01 -0.59 -22.37
CA PHE A 17 11.10 -1.07 -21.33
C PHE A 17 10.90 -0.02 -20.21
N ASP A 18 11.99 0.54 -19.68
CA ASP A 18 11.92 1.54 -18.60
C ASP A 18 11.32 2.86 -19.10
N GLU A 19 11.62 3.25 -20.35
CA GLU A 19 10.98 4.38 -21.03
C GLU A 19 9.47 4.17 -21.15
N GLN A 20 9.03 2.95 -21.50
CA GLN A 20 7.60 2.60 -21.60
C GLN A 20 6.91 2.68 -20.24
N LEU A 21 7.54 2.22 -19.16
CA LEU A 21 7.00 2.33 -17.80
C LEU A 21 6.86 3.78 -17.33
N VAL A 22 7.83 4.64 -17.65
CA VAL A 22 7.74 6.08 -17.35
C VAL A 22 6.57 6.72 -18.10
N LEU A 23 6.35 6.35 -19.35
CA LEU A 23 5.21 6.84 -20.15
C LEU A 23 3.89 6.28 -19.64
N ALA A 24 3.86 5.04 -19.18
CA ALA A 24 2.69 4.46 -18.53
C ALA A 24 2.33 5.19 -17.22
N ALA A 25 3.33 5.48 -16.39
CA ALA A 25 3.16 6.24 -15.15
C ALA A 25 2.62 7.66 -15.41
N ASP A 26 3.07 8.33 -16.48
CA ASP A 26 2.59 9.66 -16.88
C ASP A 26 1.08 9.70 -17.15
N GLN A 27 0.49 8.60 -17.62
CA GLN A 27 -0.93 8.55 -17.96
C GLN A 27 -1.84 8.72 -16.74
N PHE A 28 -1.37 8.37 -15.54
CA PHE A 28 -2.15 8.47 -14.31
C PHE A 28 -2.04 9.84 -13.64
N VAL A 29 -0.95 10.58 -13.89
CA VAL A 29 -0.77 11.91 -13.31
C VAL A 29 -1.58 12.93 -14.12
N ILE A 30 -2.54 13.55 -13.44
CA ILE A 30 -3.46 14.53 -14.01
C ILE A 30 -3.39 15.87 -13.29
N GLU A 31 -3.90 16.91 -13.93
CA GLU A 31 -4.10 18.24 -13.36
C GLU A 31 -5.59 18.41 -13.05
N HIS A 32 -5.95 18.48 -11.77
CA HIS A 32 -7.31 18.70 -11.30
C HIS A 32 -7.24 19.51 -9.99
N ASP A 33 -7.40 20.83 -10.09
CA ASP A 33 -7.14 21.77 -8.99
C ASP A 33 -5.73 21.59 -8.36
N GLY A 34 -4.74 21.33 -9.21
CA GLY A 34 -3.37 20.95 -8.89
C GLY A 34 -3.04 19.51 -9.30
N PRO A 35 -1.76 19.13 -9.20
CA PRO A 35 -1.30 17.80 -9.58
C PRO A 35 -1.87 16.72 -8.65
N THR A 36 -2.36 15.63 -9.26
CA THR A 36 -2.90 14.47 -8.58
C THR A 36 -2.76 13.23 -9.48
N ALA A 37 -3.31 12.08 -9.05
CA ALA A 37 -3.36 10.90 -9.90
C ALA A 37 -4.72 10.21 -9.82
N VAL A 38 -5.13 9.63 -10.96
CA VAL A 38 -6.27 8.70 -11.00
C VAL A 38 -5.80 7.29 -10.67
N ALA A 39 -6.65 6.52 -9.99
CA ALA A 39 -6.33 5.16 -9.58
C ALA A 39 -6.24 4.20 -10.77
N GLY A 40 -7.09 4.38 -11.78
CA GLY A 40 -7.05 3.51 -12.96
C GLY A 40 -8.08 3.81 -14.03
N TYR A 41 -7.74 3.51 -15.27
CA TYR A 41 -8.61 3.71 -16.42
C TYR A 41 -9.27 2.41 -16.87
N PRO A 42 -10.56 2.46 -17.30
CA PRO A 42 -11.42 3.66 -17.42
C PRO A 42 -12.35 3.93 -16.23
N TRP A 43 -12.20 3.20 -15.09
CA TRP A 43 -13.27 3.14 -14.09
C TRP A 43 -13.03 3.95 -12.84
N PHE A 44 -11.76 4.24 -12.49
CA PHE A 44 -11.43 4.84 -11.21
C PHE A 44 -10.93 6.28 -11.38
N GLY A 45 -11.44 7.16 -10.55
CA GLY A 45 -10.99 8.54 -10.44
C GLY A 45 -9.89 8.72 -9.39
N GLU A 46 -9.95 9.83 -8.64
CA GLU A 46 -9.01 10.14 -7.58
C GLU A 46 -9.36 9.39 -6.29
N TRP A 47 -8.43 8.53 -5.84
CA TRP A 47 -8.50 7.82 -4.57
C TRP A 47 -7.22 8.06 -3.78
N SER A 48 -7.35 8.46 -2.51
CA SER A 48 -6.18 8.80 -1.69
C SER A 48 -5.27 7.62 -1.43
N ARG A 49 -5.83 6.44 -1.18
CA ARG A 49 -5.05 5.21 -1.01
C ARG A 49 -4.17 4.94 -2.23
N ASP A 50 -4.78 4.95 -3.41
CA ASP A 50 -4.10 4.67 -4.68
C ASP A 50 -3.04 5.71 -5.00
N LEU A 51 -3.36 7.01 -4.83
CA LEU A 51 -2.42 8.10 -5.01
C LEU A 51 -1.20 7.91 -4.09
N MET A 52 -1.42 7.65 -2.79
CA MET A 52 -0.33 7.59 -1.82
C MET A 52 0.50 6.31 -1.93
N THR A 53 -0.12 5.17 -2.25
CA THR A 53 0.59 3.92 -2.54
C THR A 53 1.42 4.04 -3.82
N SER A 54 0.88 4.72 -4.85
CA SER A 54 1.56 4.95 -6.13
C SER A 54 2.59 6.08 -6.09
N TYR A 55 2.65 6.86 -5.02
CA TYR A 55 3.35 8.14 -4.94
C TYR A 55 4.81 8.06 -5.40
N GLU A 56 5.58 7.14 -4.85
CA GLU A 56 7.00 7.00 -5.16
C GLU A 56 7.23 6.66 -6.64
N GLY A 57 6.44 5.73 -7.18
CA GLY A 57 6.54 5.33 -8.58
C GLY A 57 6.10 6.43 -9.56
N LEU A 58 4.99 7.12 -9.27
CA LEU A 58 4.44 8.12 -10.17
C LEU A 58 5.19 9.45 -10.15
N PHE A 59 5.65 9.90 -8.98
CA PHE A 59 6.27 11.23 -8.85
C PHE A 59 7.79 11.15 -8.67
N LEU A 60 8.28 10.35 -7.74
CA LEU A 60 9.72 10.34 -7.44
C LEU A 60 10.51 9.60 -8.53
N SER A 61 10.05 8.41 -8.94
CA SER A 61 10.72 7.59 -9.96
C SER A 61 10.67 8.19 -11.37
N THR A 62 9.75 9.14 -11.61
CA THR A 62 9.61 9.85 -12.89
C THR A 62 10.24 11.25 -12.90
N GLY A 63 10.90 11.65 -11.80
CA GLY A 63 11.52 12.98 -11.68
C GLY A 63 10.53 14.13 -11.54
N ARG A 64 9.36 13.89 -10.96
CA ARG A 64 8.28 14.86 -10.73
C ARG A 64 8.13 15.25 -9.25
N ALA A 65 9.24 15.41 -8.56
CA ALA A 65 9.23 15.67 -7.12
C ALA A 65 8.41 16.92 -6.75
N GLU A 66 8.48 18.00 -7.54
CA GLU A 66 7.71 19.23 -7.30
C GLU A 66 6.20 19.02 -7.47
N GLU A 67 5.78 18.28 -8.51
CA GLU A 67 4.37 17.92 -8.70
C GLU A 67 3.89 17.03 -7.52
N GLY A 68 4.72 16.08 -7.09
CA GLY A 68 4.46 15.24 -5.91
C GLY A 68 4.36 16.06 -4.62
N ARG A 69 5.25 17.04 -4.43
CA ARG A 69 5.21 17.98 -3.29
C ARG A 69 3.86 18.69 -3.18
N GLU A 70 3.37 19.20 -4.31
CA GLU A 70 2.07 19.88 -4.34
C GLU A 70 0.90 18.92 -4.12
N ALA A 71 0.98 17.70 -4.68
CA ALA A 71 -0.02 16.65 -4.44
C ALA A 71 -0.13 16.31 -2.94
N LEU A 72 1.00 16.23 -2.21
CA LEU A 72 0.99 16.00 -0.76
C LEU A 72 0.36 17.17 0.01
N ARG A 73 0.63 18.42 -0.36
CA ARG A 73 -0.01 19.58 0.25
C ARG A 73 -1.51 19.59 0.06
N ARG A 74 -1.93 19.33 -1.18
CA ARG A 74 -3.34 19.24 -1.55
C ARG A 74 -4.06 18.14 -0.76
N ALA A 75 -3.47 16.96 -0.66
CA ALA A 75 -4.00 15.89 0.14
C ALA A 75 -4.10 16.29 1.63
N ALA A 76 -3.06 16.86 2.21
CA ALA A 76 -3.07 17.33 3.60
C ALA A 76 -4.18 18.36 3.88
N ALA A 77 -4.55 19.18 2.89
CA ALA A 77 -5.63 20.16 3.03
C ALA A 77 -7.02 19.50 3.18
N THR A 78 -7.18 18.22 2.81
CA THR A 78 -8.44 17.47 3.00
C THR A 78 -8.58 16.84 4.38
N LEU A 79 -7.55 16.92 5.24
CA LEU A 79 -7.56 16.27 6.56
C LEU A 79 -8.72 16.76 7.41
N SER A 80 -9.46 15.82 7.98
CA SER A 80 -10.57 16.08 8.89
C SER A 80 -10.63 15.01 9.98
N GLY A 81 -10.54 15.44 11.25
CA GLY A 81 -10.53 14.52 12.38
C GLY A 81 -9.39 13.51 12.33
N GLY A 82 -8.22 13.90 11.79
CA GLY A 82 -7.05 13.04 11.64
C GLY A 82 -7.12 12.05 10.49
N MET A 83 -8.14 12.11 9.63
CA MET A 83 -8.29 11.25 8.46
C MET A 83 -8.19 12.05 7.17
N LEU A 84 -7.52 11.49 6.18
CA LEU A 84 -7.49 11.99 4.81
C LEU A 84 -8.80 11.64 4.10
N ALA A 85 -9.30 12.52 3.22
CA ALA A 85 -10.42 12.16 2.37
C ALA A 85 -10.02 11.00 1.44
N ASN A 86 -10.86 9.97 1.36
CA ASN A 86 -10.61 8.80 0.50
C ASN A 86 -10.87 9.13 -0.98
N THR A 87 -11.98 9.84 -1.26
CA THR A 87 -12.33 10.35 -2.60
C THR A 87 -12.58 11.84 -2.53
N ALA A 88 -12.26 12.55 -3.62
CA ALA A 88 -12.47 13.98 -3.75
C ALA A 88 -13.13 14.38 -5.09
N ASP A 89 -13.17 13.50 -6.07
CA ASP A 89 -13.66 13.74 -7.42
C ASP A 89 -15.18 13.51 -7.58
N THR A 90 -15.83 12.90 -6.59
CA THR A 90 -17.28 12.64 -6.59
C THR A 90 -18.14 13.85 -6.18
N GLY A 91 -17.49 14.98 -5.82
CA GLY A 91 -18.17 16.16 -5.26
C GLY A 91 -18.53 16.02 -3.78
N THR A 92 -18.24 14.89 -3.15
CA THR A 92 -18.44 14.65 -1.72
C THR A 92 -17.17 14.05 -1.13
N LEU A 93 -16.65 14.64 -0.05
CA LEU A 93 -15.51 14.10 0.66
C LEU A 93 -15.93 12.92 1.55
N GLU A 94 -15.35 11.75 1.31
CA GLU A 94 -15.57 10.56 2.11
C GLU A 94 -14.33 10.23 2.94
N TYR A 95 -14.52 9.81 4.20
CA TYR A 95 -13.44 9.52 5.15
C TYR A 95 -13.52 8.07 5.64
N ASN A 96 -13.67 7.14 4.72
CA ASN A 96 -13.99 5.73 4.95
C ASN A 96 -12.80 4.79 4.73
N THR A 97 -11.58 5.22 5.05
CA THR A 97 -10.36 4.41 4.97
C THR A 97 -9.45 4.64 6.16
N VAL A 98 -8.92 3.58 6.75
CA VAL A 98 -7.94 3.67 7.84
C VAL A 98 -6.51 3.77 7.28
N ASP A 99 -6.23 3.09 6.20
CA ASP A 99 -4.90 2.96 5.62
C ASP A 99 -4.49 4.13 4.72
N GLY A 100 -5.42 4.75 3.99
CA GLY A 100 -5.11 5.88 3.09
C GLY A 100 -4.40 7.04 3.78
N THR A 101 -4.81 7.37 5.02
CA THR A 101 -4.14 8.40 5.84
C THR A 101 -2.72 7.97 6.23
N LEU A 102 -2.52 6.71 6.57
CA LEU A 102 -1.21 6.20 6.96
C LEU A 102 -0.28 6.07 5.76
N TRP A 103 -0.81 5.74 4.57
CA TRP A 103 -0.08 5.80 3.31
C TRP A 103 0.36 7.22 2.94
N PHE A 104 -0.45 8.25 3.26
CA PHE A 104 -0.02 9.65 3.11
C PHE A 104 1.21 9.96 3.97
N VAL A 105 1.23 9.50 5.23
CA VAL A 105 2.40 9.69 6.11
C VAL A 105 3.61 8.98 5.52
N HIS A 106 3.44 7.75 5.00
CA HIS A 106 4.49 7.03 4.29
C HIS A 106 5.01 7.80 3.07
N ALA A 107 4.12 8.26 2.19
CA ALA A 107 4.47 9.00 0.98
C ALA A 107 5.26 10.29 1.29
N LEU A 108 4.86 11.04 2.32
CA LEU A 108 5.60 12.21 2.80
C LEU A 108 7.00 11.81 3.31
N GLY A 109 7.08 10.74 4.11
CA GLY A 109 8.37 10.23 4.59
C GLY A 109 9.32 9.86 3.44
N ARG A 110 8.80 9.19 2.41
CA ARG A 110 9.56 8.82 1.21
C ARG A 110 9.96 10.06 0.38
N HIS A 111 9.07 11.04 0.26
CA HIS A 111 9.40 12.29 -0.41
C HIS A 111 10.62 12.95 0.23
N VAL A 112 10.56 13.18 1.54
CA VAL A 112 11.67 13.83 2.28
C VAL A 112 12.95 13.02 2.19
N GLU A 113 12.87 11.70 2.32
CA GLU A 113 14.04 10.81 2.26
C GLU A 113 14.73 10.82 0.89
N VAL A 114 13.96 10.79 -0.19
CA VAL A 114 14.49 10.71 -1.56
C VAL A 114 14.96 12.07 -2.08
N THR A 115 14.26 13.15 -1.74
CA THR A 115 14.53 14.50 -2.27
C THR A 115 15.37 15.37 -1.35
N GLY A 116 15.42 15.07 -0.04
CA GLY A 116 16.00 15.95 0.97
C GLY A 116 15.14 17.17 1.31
N ASP A 117 13.85 17.19 0.92
CA ASP A 117 12.92 18.31 1.16
C ASP A 117 12.46 18.39 2.62
N GLU A 118 13.37 18.76 3.51
CA GLU A 118 13.09 18.99 4.93
C GLU A 118 12.07 20.13 5.17
N ASP A 119 11.97 21.06 4.22
CA ASP A 119 11.02 22.17 4.31
C ASP A 119 9.57 21.67 4.22
N LEU A 120 9.27 20.76 3.29
CA LEU A 120 7.95 20.12 3.21
C LEU A 120 7.67 19.29 4.47
N GLY A 121 8.67 18.52 4.94
CA GLY A 121 8.55 17.76 6.18
C GLY A 121 8.17 18.64 7.37
N SER A 122 8.82 19.80 7.50
CA SER A 122 8.54 20.77 8.57
C SER A 122 7.18 21.46 8.39
N GLU A 123 6.80 21.79 7.15
CA GLU A 123 5.51 22.39 6.79
C GLU A 123 4.33 21.49 7.17
N LEU A 124 4.45 20.18 6.88
CA LEU A 124 3.39 19.20 7.12
C LEU A 124 3.48 18.50 8.50
N ALA A 125 4.49 18.79 9.33
CA ALA A 125 4.61 18.23 10.67
C ALA A 125 3.38 18.47 11.57
N PRO A 126 2.69 19.64 11.53
CA PRO A 126 1.44 19.83 12.26
C PRO A 126 0.33 18.86 11.83
N ALA A 127 0.22 18.56 10.54
CA ALA A 127 -0.73 17.59 9.99
C ALA A 127 -0.42 16.18 10.52
N LEU A 128 0.86 15.77 10.49
CA LEU A 128 1.29 14.49 11.08
C LEU A 128 0.96 14.40 12.57
N SER A 129 1.19 15.49 13.32
CA SER A 129 0.87 15.55 14.75
C SER A 129 -0.64 15.42 15.01
N ASP A 130 -1.51 16.03 14.18
CA ASP A 130 -2.97 15.89 14.29
C ASP A 130 -3.40 14.46 13.94
N ILE A 131 -2.88 13.87 12.88
CA ILE A 131 -3.13 12.46 12.52
C ILE A 131 -2.85 11.56 13.72
N VAL A 132 -1.63 11.59 14.26
CA VAL A 132 -1.26 10.73 15.39
C VAL A 132 -2.10 11.02 16.62
N ALA A 133 -2.33 12.29 16.99
CA ALA A 133 -3.11 12.64 18.16
C ALA A 133 -4.56 12.15 18.06
N ARG A 134 -5.19 12.25 16.87
CA ARG A 134 -6.55 11.77 16.64
C ARG A 134 -6.64 10.26 16.66
N HIS A 135 -5.69 9.55 16.07
CA HIS A 135 -5.66 8.08 16.12
C HIS A 135 -5.41 7.57 17.56
N LEU A 136 -4.69 8.31 18.39
CA LEU A 136 -4.53 7.97 19.82
C LEU A 136 -5.78 8.24 20.64
N SER A 137 -6.55 9.30 20.32
CA SER A 137 -7.76 9.67 21.06
C SER A 137 -9.04 9.02 20.53
N GLY A 138 -8.96 8.35 19.40
CA GLY A 138 -10.09 7.84 18.63
C GLY A 138 -10.59 8.81 17.57
N THR A 139 -10.92 8.27 16.39
CA THR A 139 -11.51 8.98 15.26
C THR A 139 -12.72 8.21 14.73
N ARG A 140 -13.11 8.40 13.46
CA ARG A 140 -14.29 7.75 12.85
C ARG A 140 -14.19 6.23 12.85
N PHE A 141 -15.31 5.53 12.74
CA PHE A 141 -15.39 4.07 12.57
C PHE A 141 -14.69 3.26 13.67
N GLY A 142 -14.67 3.75 14.90
CA GLY A 142 -13.99 3.08 16.00
C GLY A 142 -12.46 2.98 15.82
N ILE A 143 -11.88 3.74 14.89
CA ILE A 143 -10.43 3.76 14.67
C ILE A 143 -9.76 4.47 15.84
N GLY A 144 -8.83 3.80 16.50
CA GLY A 144 -8.07 4.35 17.62
C GLY A 144 -7.04 3.37 18.16
N ALA A 145 -6.00 3.89 18.82
CA ALA A 145 -5.01 3.04 19.45
C ALA A 145 -5.50 2.55 20.83
N ASP A 146 -5.32 1.27 21.10
CA ASP A 146 -5.58 0.67 22.40
C ASP A 146 -4.42 0.89 23.38
N ALA A 147 -4.56 0.40 24.61
CA ALA A 147 -3.56 0.52 25.66
C ALA A 147 -2.21 -0.15 25.33
N ASP A 148 -2.22 -1.13 24.41
CA ASP A 148 -1.03 -1.79 23.87
C ASP A 148 -0.34 -0.96 22.75
N GLY A 149 -0.87 0.22 22.43
CA GLY A 149 -0.36 1.12 21.41
C GLY A 149 -0.70 0.71 19.97
N LEU A 150 -1.32 -0.46 19.76
CA LEU A 150 -1.73 -0.93 18.44
C LEU A 150 -3.03 -0.26 17.99
N LEU A 151 -3.11 0.01 16.69
CA LEU A 151 -4.27 0.64 16.08
C LEU A 151 -5.34 -0.42 15.79
N ARG A 152 -6.53 -0.19 16.33
CA ARG A 152 -7.74 -0.94 15.98
C ARG A 152 -8.69 -0.08 15.17
N GLY A 153 -9.62 -0.71 14.48
CA GLY A 153 -10.69 0.00 13.79
C GLY A 153 -11.72 -0.96 13.22
N GLY A 154 -12.77 -0.35 12.75
CA GLY A 154 -13.85 -1.04 12.05
C GLY A 154 -15.19 -0.97 12.77
N GLU A 155 -16.23 -0.86 11.97
CA GLU A 155 -17.63 -0.94 12.34
C GLU A 155 -18.34 -1.89 11.39
N ASP A 156 -19.42 -2.52 11.84
CA ASP A 156 -20.21 -3.43 11.01
C ASP A 156 -20.69 -2.75 9.71
N GLY A 157 -20.55 -3.46 8.60
CA GLY A 157 -20.92 -2.96 7.27
C GLY A 157 -19.87 -2.08 6.58
N TRP A 158 -18.76 -1.75 7.25
CA TRP A 158 -17.68 -0.94 6.66
C TRP A 158 -16.45 -1.78 6.32
N ALA A 159 -15.88 -1.50 5.15
CA ALA A 159 -14.59 -2.03 4.70
C ALA A 159 -13.61 -0.85 4.60
N LEU A 160 -12.68 -0.75 5.54
CA LEU A 160 -11.85 0.44 5.76
C LEU A 160 -10.40 0.28 5.33
N THR A 161 -9.99 -0.94 4.94
CA THR A 161 -8.64 -1.24 4.46
C THR A 161 -8.64 -1.42 2.94
N TRP A 162 -7.49 -1.69 2.34
CA TRP A 162 -7.40 -1.98 0.91
C TRP A 162 -8.20 -3.23 0.48
N MET A 163 -8.57 -4.10 1.44
CA MET A 163 -9.47 -5.23 1.20
C MET A 163 -10.94 -4.80 1.37
N ASP A 164 -11.45 -3.97 0.46
CA ASP A 164 -12.67 -3.20 0.64
C ASP A 164 -13.89 -3.66 -0.18
N ALA A 165 -13.81 -4.83 -0.83
CA ALA A 165 -14.93 -5.40 -1.56
C ALA A 165 -16.14 -5.66 -0.64
N ARG A 166 -17.33 -5.25 -1.10
CA ARG A 166 -18.59 -5.37 -0.38
C ARG A 166 -19.70 -5.89 -1.30
N ILE A 167 -20.54 -6.76 -0.78
CA ILE A 167 -21.74 -7.25 -1.46
C ILE A 167 -22.95 -6.86 -0.61
N ASP A 168 -23.88 -6.13 -1.19
CA ASP A 168 -25.08 -5.61 -0.51
C ASP A 168 -24.74 -4.87 0.81
N GLY A 169 -23.62 -4.14 0.81
CA GLY A 169 -23.16 -3.39 1.98
C GLY A 169 -22.38 -4.21 3.01
N VAL A 170 -22.20 -5.51 2.80
CA VAL A 170 -21.46 -6.39 3.72
C VAL A 170 -20.04 -6.61 3.20
N PRO A 171 -18.99 -6.32 4.00
CA PRO A 171 -17.61 -6.64 3.63
C PRO A 171 -17.41 -8.13 3.36
N VAL A 172 -16.77 -8.45 2.23
CA VAL A 172 -16.41 -9.84 1.88
C VAL A 172 -15.23 -10.32 2.72
N THR A 173 -14.32 -9.41 3.02
CA THR A 173 -13.15 -9.66 3.87
C THR A 173 -13.19 -8.72 5.08
N PRO A 174 -13.98 -9.06 6.14
CA PRO A 174 -14.08 -8.21 7.32
C PRO A 174 -12.73 -8.06 8.02
N ARG A 175 -12.37 -6.82 8.38
CA ARG A 175 -11.10 -6.50 9.04
C ARG A 175 -11.29 -5.63 10.28
N ILE A 176 -12.39 -5.90 11.02
CA ILE A 176 -12.63 -5.27 12.32
C ILE A 176 -11.66 -5.85 13.33
N GLY A 177 -10.93 -4.99 14.02
CA GLY A 177 -9.88 -5.37 14.96
C GLY A 177 -8.57 -4.64 14.63
N LYS A 178 -7.44 -5.33 14.74
CA LYS A 178 -6.09 -4.79 14.51
C LYS A 178 -5.47 -5.48 13.28
N PRO A 179 -5.65 -4.97 12.05
CA PRO A 179 -5.04 -5.54 10.85
C PRO A 179 -3.51 -5.37 10.83
N VAL A 180 -2.78 -6.37 10.36
CA VAL A 180 -1.32 -6.42 10.39
C VAL A 180 -0.69 -5.30 9.55
N GLU A 181 -1.20 -5.04 8.35
CA GLU A 181 -0.71 -4.00 7.44
C GLU A 181 -0.96 -2.60 7.98
N VAL A 182 -2.14 -2.39 8.57
CA VAL A 182 -2.50 -1.10 9.19
C VAL A 182 -1.57 -0.82 10.37
N ASN A 183 -1.26 -1.82 11.18
CA ASN A 183 -0.33 -1.66 12.30
C ASN A 183 1.12 -1.51 11.85
N GLY A 184 1.51 -2.11 10.72
CA GLY A 184 2.80 -1.83 10.09
C GLY A 184 2.95 -0.35 9.71
N LEU A 185 1.94 0.19 9.01
CA LEU A 185 1.88 1.61 8.63
C LEU A 185 1.77 2.54 9.85
N TRP A 186 0.99 2.17 10.86
CA TRP A 186 0.83 2.95 12.09
C TRP A 186 2.14 3.13 12.86
N ILE A 187 2.90 2.04 13.05
CA ILE A 187 4.19 2.08 13.73
C ILE A 187 5.17 2.97 12.97
N GLN A 188 5.22 2.86 11.64
CA GLN A 188 5.99 3.77 10.81
C GLN A 188 5.51 5.22 10.94
N ALA A 189 4.20 5.46 10.97
CA ALA A 189 3.65 6.81 11.11
C ALA A 189 4.05 7.47 12.44
N LEU A 190 4.12 6.73 13.52
CA LEU A 190 4.60 7.21 14.82
C LEU A 190 6.09 7.63 14.75
N GLU A 191 6.93 6.84 14.07
CA GLU A 191 8.35 7.15 13.85
C GLU A 191 8.49 8.43 13.01
N LEU A 192 7.80 8.48 11.85
CA LEU A 192 7.85 9.60 10.92
C LEU A 192 7.35 10.90 11.55
N ALA A 193 6.26 10.86 12.31
CA ALA A 193 5.74 12.03 13.01
C ALA A 193 6.72 12.55 14.08
N GLY A 194 7.46 11.67 14.72
CA GLY A 194 8.55 12.04 15.64
C GLY A 194 9.73 12.68 14.89
N ARG A 195 10.20 12.05 13.83
CA ARG A 195 11.36 12.46 13.05
C ARG A 195 11.12 13.78 12.30
N LEU A 196 10.06 13.88 11.52
CA LEU A 196 9.74 15.06 10.73
C LEU A 196 9.27 16.22 11.62
N GLY A 197 8.54 15.93 12.70
CA GLY A 197 8.15 16.91 13.70
C GLY A 197 9.26 17.31 14.68
N ARG A 198 10.45 16.69 14.58
CA ARG A 198 11.59 16.91 15.48
C ARG A 198 11.19 16.87 16.95
N THR A 199 10.41 15.84 17.33
CA THR A 199 9.83 15.70 18.68
C THR A 199 9.91 14.28 19.21
N ASP A 200 10.14 14.15 20.51
CA ASP A 200 10.12 12.87 21.24
C ASP A 200 8.71 12.46 21.71
N ARG A 201 7.70 13.27 21.40
CA ARG A 201 6.33 13.12 21.91
C ARG A 201 5.77 11.72 21.66
N TRP A 202 6.07 11.12 20.52
CA TRP A 202 5.49 9.85 20.07
C TRP A 202 6.37 8.64 20.36
N ARG A 203 7.60 8.85 20.84
CA ARG A 203 8.60 7.79 21.02
C ARG A 203 8.10 6.66 21.91
N ARG A 204 7.54 6.96 23.07
CA ARG A 204 7.04 5.93 23.99
C ARG A 204 5.90 5.10 23.37
N THR A 205 4.98 5.76 22.66
CA THR A 205 3.89 5.07 21.97
C THR A 205 4.43 4.18 20.86
N HIS A 206 5.39 4.67 20.06
CA HIS A 206 6.08 3.89 19.04
C HIS A 206 6.76 2.64 19.63
N GLU A 207 7.53 2.79 20.71
CA GLU A 207 8.20 1.68 21.38
C GLU A 207 7.19 0.64 21.91
N THR A 208 6.10 1.09 22.53
CA THR A 208 5.03 0.22 23.02
C THR A 208 4.34 -0.51 21.88
N ALA A 209 3.90 0.20 20.84
CA ALA A 209 3.21 -0.38 19.70
C ALA A 209 4.08 -1.42 18.99
N ARG A 210 5.39 -1.12 18.81
CA ARG A 210 6.33 -2.06 18.19
C ARG A 210 6.52 -3.32 19.02
N ALA A 211 6.70 -3.19 20.36
CA ALA A 211 6.85 -4.33 21.24
C ALA A 211 5.58 -5.22 21.22
N SER A 212 4.41 -4.59 21.34
CA SER A 212 3.12 -5.29 21.27
C SER A 212 2.88 -5.95 19.90
N PHE A 213 3.34 -5.31 18.82
CA PHE A 213 3.25 -5.90 17.49
C PHE A 213 4.02 -7.23 17.41
N VAL A 214 5.26 -7.24 17.87
CA VAL A 214 6.09 -8.45 17.86
C VAL A 214 5.46 -9.54 18.74
N GLU A 215 4.96 -9.18 19.93
CA GLU A 215 4.33 -10.12 20.86
C GLU A 215 3.05 -10.73 20.31
N ARG A 216 2.21 -9.91 19.65
CA ARG A 216 0.85 -10.31 19.26
C ARG A 216 0.77 -10.91 17.85
N PHE A 217 1.55 -10.41 16.90
CA PHE A 217 1.44 -10.83 15.50
C PHE A 217 2.41 -11.94 15.11
N VAL A 218 3.62 -12.01 15.70
CA VAL A 218 4.60 -13.04 15.32
C VAL A 218 4.12 -14.41 15.79
N ARG A 219 3.97 -15.33 14.85
CA ARG A 219 3.48 -16.69 15.12
C ARG A 219 4.57 -17.55 15.74
N SER A 220 4.20 -18.28 16.78
CA SER A 220 5.13 -19.19 17.48
C SER A 220 5.52 -20.43 16.66
N ASP A 221 4.73 -20.76 15.61
CA ASP A 221 5.02 -21.85 14.68
C ASP A 221 6.01 -21.46 13.57
N GLY A 222 6.49 -20.20 13.55
CA GLY A 222 7.42 -19.69 12.56
C GLY A 222 6.83 -19.46 11.17
N GLN A 223 5.50 -19.47 11.04
CA GLN A 223 4.81 -19.30 9.75
C GLN A 223 4.38 -17.84 9.51
N GLY A 224 5.27 -16.89 9.76
CA GLY A 224 5.02 -15.46 9.54
C GLY A 224 4.19 -14.83 10.64
N LEU A 225 3.20 -14.01 10.26
CA LEU A 225 2.38 -13.21 11.17
C LEU A 225 0.90 -13.61 11.08
N LEU A 226 0.16 -13.31 12.16
CA LEU A 226 -1.30 -13.26 12.10
C LEU A 226 -1.74 -12.10 11.18
N ASP A 227 -2.78 -12.30 10.41
CA ASP A 227 -3.32 -11.27 9.51
C ASP A 227 -4.13 -10.21 10.27
N LEU A 228 -4.83 -10.63 11.32
CA LEU A 228 -5.65 -9.77 12.18
C LEU A 228 -5.58 -10.27 13.63
N VAL A 229 -5.46 -9.36 14.60
CA VAL A 229 -5.64 -9.69 16.01
C VAL A 229 -6.80 -8.90 16.62
N ASP A 230 -7.37 -9.43 17.71
CA ASP A 230 -8.51 -8.85 18.43
C ASP A 230 -9.75 -8.63 17.53
N GLY A 231 -9.96 -9.48 16.53
CA GLY A 231 -11.17 -9.46 15.71
C GLY A 231 -12.40 -9.97 16.48
N PRO A 232 -13.63 -9.71 15.99
CA PRO A 232 -14.86 -10.22 16.62
C PRO A 232 -14.91 -11.75 16.71
N GLY A 233 -14.25 -12.45 15.79
CA GLY A 233 -14.12 -13.92 15.78
C GLY A 233 -12.84 -14.43 16.45
N GLY A 234 -12.06 -13.57 17.07
CA GLY A 234 -10.70 -13.87 17.57
C GLY A 234 -9.62 -13.48 16.57
N ASP A 235 -8.42 -14.02 16.79
CA ASP A 235 -7.28 -13.75 15.93
C ASP A 235 -7.39 -14.56 14.63
N ASP A 236 -7.03 -13.92 13.49
CA ASP A 236 -7.05 -14.54 12.15
C ASP A 236 -5.63 -14.88 11.69
N GLY A 237 -5.42 -16.15 11.43
CA GLY A 237 -4.14 -16.68 10.92
C GLY A 237 -4.13 -16.96 9.43
N ALA A 238 -5.08 -16.43 8.65
CA ALA A 238 -5.11 -16.58 7.20
C ALA A 238 -3.81 -16.10 6.56
N LEU A 239 -3.24 -16.92 5.68
CA LEU A 239 -2.00 -16.54 4.99
C LEU A 239 -2.33 -15.56 3.87
N ARG A 240 -2.00 -14.30 4.11
CA ARG A 240 -2.19 -13.16 3.21
C ARG A 240 -0.89 -12.36 3.04
N PRO A 241 -0.73 -11.63 1.94
CA PRO A 241 0.47 -10.81 1.68
C PRO A 241 0.56 -9.55 2.57
N ASN A 242 -0.50 -9.19 3.30
CA ASN A 242 -0.57 -8.00 4.16
C ASN A 242 0.61 -7.90 5.14
N GLN A 243 1.05 -9.02 5.67
CA GLN A 243 2.18 -9.11 6.60
C GLN A 243 3.51 -8.59 6.02
N LEU A 244 3.64 -8.51 4.70
CA LEU A 244 4.83 -7.97 4.05
C LEU A 244 5.11 -6.51 4.45
N LEU A 245 4.07 -5.71 4.73
CA LEU A 245 4.23 -4.33 5.16
C LEU A 245 4.95 -4.20 6.51
N ALA A 246 4.87 -5.21 7.38
CA ALA A 246 5.65 -5.21 8.61
C ALA A 246 7.17 -5.23 8.37
N VAL A 247 7.60 -5.79 7.24
CA VAL A 247 9.01 -5.95 6.85
C VAL A 247 9.43 -4.89 5.84
N SER A 248 8.62 -4.64 4.80
CA SER A 248 9.00 -3.80 3.66
C SER A 248 9.08 -2.31 3.99
N LEU A 249 8.22 -1.82 4.89
CA LEU A 249 8.19 -0.40 5.25
C LEU A 249 9.49 0.04 5.93
N PRO A 250 10.11 1.15 5.50
CA PRO A 250 11.17 1.79 6.27
C PRO A 250 10.63 2.21 7.66
N GLY A 251 11.29 1.81 8.74
CA GLY A 251 10.76 2.04 10.10
C GLY A 251 9.57 1.18 10.50
N GLY A 252 9.21 0.16 9.71
CA GLY A 252 8.19 -0.83 10.06
C GLY A 252 8.58 -1.69 11.27
N PRO A 253 7.61 -2.43 11.85
CA PRO A 253 7.83 -3.15 13.12
C PRO A 253 8.93 -4.21 13.05
N LEU A 254 9.17 -4.82 11.88
CA LEU A 254 10.22 -5.83 11.67
C LEU A 254 11.37 -5.32 10.78
N ALA A 255 11.58 -4.00 10.73
CA ALA A 255 12.60 -3.39 9.89
C ALA A 255 14.01 -3.45 10.48
N SER A 256 14.18 -3.78 11.74
CA SER A 256 15.49 -3.79 12.40
C SER A 256 16.27 -5.09 12.15
N ALA A 257 17.60 -5.01 12.29
CA ALA A 257 18.46 -6.18 12.21
C ALA A 257 18.16 -7.25 13.28
N ALA A 258 17.61 -6.83 14.42
CA ALA A 258 17.22 -7.74 15.50
C ALA A 258 16.01 -8.61 15.15
N ASP A 259 15.18 -8.18 14.20
CA ASP A 259 13.95 -8.89 13.79
C ASP A 259 14.17 -9.78 12.56
N ARG A 260 15.42 -9.97 12.12
CA ARG A 260 15.76 -10.62 10.85
C ARG A 260 15.14 -12.01 10.67
N ASP A 261 15.07 -12.80 11.73
CA ASP A 261 14.51 -14.15 11.67
C ASP A 261 12.98 -14.10 11.47
N ALA A 262 12.28 -13.22 12.17
CA ALA A 262 10.85 -12.99 11.98
C ALA A 262 10.56 -12.41 10.58
N ALA A 263 11.37 -11.45 10.12
CA ALA A 263 11.27 -10.89 8.79
C ALA A 263 11.47 -11.95 7.69
N ARG A 264 12.43 -12.86 7.87
CA ARG A 264 12.66 -13.99 6.97
C ARG A 264 11.46 -14.95 6.96
N ALA A 265 10.92 -15.29 8.12
CA ALA A 265 9.72 -16.13 8.22
C ALA A 265 8.52 -15.52 7.48
N VAL A 266 8.34 -14.20 7.52
CA VAL A 266 7.31 -13.49 6.74
C VAL A 266 7.52 -13.66 5.24
N VAL A 267 8.73 -13.46 4.74
CA VAL A 267 9.05 -13.60 3.30
C VAL A 267 8.85 -15.04 2.84
N GLU A 268 9.33 -16.02 3.61
CA GLU A 268 9.19 -17.45 3.33
C GLU A 268 7.72 -17.88 3.33
N ALA A 269 6.93 -17.42 4.30
CA ALA A 269 5.49 -17.66 4.36
C ALA A 269 4.74 -17.10 3.14
N CYS A 270 5.13 -15.91 2.66
CA CYS A 270 4.51 -15.28 1.50
C CYS A 270 4.99 -15.82 0.14
N ALA A 271 6.09 -16.56 0.07
CA ALA A 271 6.62 -17.11 -1.18
C ALA A 271 5.60 -17.93 -2.00
N PRO A 272 4.73 -18.78 -1.40
CA PRO A 272 3.69 -19.50 -2.14
C PRO A 272 2.58 -18.61 -2.74
N LEU A 273 2.48 -17.36 -2.30
CA LEU A 273 1.52 -16.39 -2.85
C LEU A 273 2.00 -15.76 -4.16
N VAL A 274 3.31 -15.79 -4.40
CA VAL A 274 3.93 -15.17 -5.60
C VAL A 274 3.47 -15.89 -6.86
N THR A 275 3.15 -15.09 -7.86
CA THR A 275 2.80 -15.52 -9.22
C THR A 275 3.57 -14.64 -10.22
N PRO A 276 3.58 -14.98 -11.52
CA PRO A 276 4.22 -14.14 -12.53
C PRO A 276 3.69 -12.70 -12.59
N LEU A 277 2.45 -12.45 -12.14
CA LEU A 277 1.80 -11.13 -12.24
C LEU A 277 1.63 -10.39 -10.89
N GLY A 278 2.20 -10.91 -9.81
CA GLY A 278 2.05 -10.32 -8.48
C GLY A 278 1.76 -11.37 -7.41
N LEU A 279 1.10 -10.98 -6.31
CA LEU A 279 0.80 -11.88 -5.21
C LEU A 279 -0.70 -12.17 -5.07
N ARG A 280 -1.04 -13.42 -4.78
CA ARG A 280 -2.41 -13.79 -4.36
C ARG A 280 -2.76 -13.10 -3.05
N SER A 281 -3.97 -12.62 -2.95
CA SER A 281 -4.51 -11.98 -1.73
C SER A 281 -4.86 -12.95 -0.60
N LEU A 282 -4.91 -14.26 -0.90
CA LEU A 282 -5.15 -15.35 0.04
C LEU A 282 -4.47 -16.63 -0.48
N ALA A 283 -3.98 -17.44 0.43
CA ALA A 283 -3.34 -18.72 0.11
C ALA A 283 -4.31 -19.71 -0.56
N PRO A 284 -3.84 -20.50 -1.54
CA PRO A 284 -4.70 -21.43 -2.29
C PRO A 284 -5.31 -22.58 -1.47
N ASP A 285 -4.73 -22.90 -0.33
CA ASP A 285 -5.20 -23.95 0.59
C ASP A 285 -6.22 -23.45 1.63
N ASP A 286 -6.48 -22.13 1.67
CA ASP A 286 -7.51 -21.57 2.53
C ASP A 286 -8.92 -21.93 2.03
N PRO A 287 -9.86 -22.34 2.91
CA PRO A 287 -11.23 -22.69 2.51
C PRO A 287 -12.01 -21.56 1.82
N ALA A 288 -11.65 -20.31 2.09
CA ALA A 288 -12.28 -19.14 1.47
C ALA A 288 -11.64 -18.78 0.12
N TYR A 289 -10.58 -19.46 -0.32
CA TYR A 289 -9.89 -19.16 -1.56
C TYR A 289 -10.80 -19.23 -2.80
N ARG A 290 -10.72 -18.21 -3.65
CA ARG A 290 -11.44 -18.11 -4.92
C ARG A 290 -10.43 -17.91 -6.06
N PRO A 291 -10.26 -18.93 -6.92
CA PRO A 291 -9.18 -18.94 -7.92
C PRO A 291 -9.40 -18.00 -9.10
N ARG A 292 -10.62 -17.48 -9.30
CA ARG A 292 -10.97 -16.68 -10.50
C ARG A 292 -11.77 -15.43 -10.14
N HIS A 293 -11.31 -14.30 -10.65
CA HIS A 293 -11.98 -13.00 -10.56
C HIS A 293 -12.84 -12.76 -11.80
N ARG A 294 -13.96 -13.50 -11.93
CA ARG A 294 -14.82 -13.52 -13.12
C ARG A 294 -16.29 -13.70 -12.75
N GLY A 295 -17.17 -13.48 -13.73
CA GLY A 295 -18.60 -13.67 -13.60
C GLY A 295 -19.37 -12.38 -13.33
N SER A 296 -20.47 -12.47 -12.59
CA SER A 296 -21.28 -11.33 -12.13
C SER A 296 -20.47 -10.40 -11.21
N PRO A 297 -20.94 -9.15 -10.99
CA PRO A 297 -20.29 -8.27 -10.00
C PRO A 297 -20.08 -8.95 -8.64
N ALA A 298 -21.12 -9.59 -8.07
CA ALA A 298 -21.02 -10.26 -6.79
C ALA A 298 -19.99 -11.42 -6.78
N GLU A 299 -19.91 -12.20 -7.88
CA GLU A 299 -18.89 -13.26 -7.98
C GLU A 299 -17.47 -12.69 -8.04
N ARG A 300 -17.28 -11.57 -8.76
CA ARG A 300 -15.98 -10.88 -8.78
C ARG A 300 -15.63 -10.30 -7.41
N ASP A 301 -16.57 -9.63 -6.75
CA ASP A 301 -16.36 -9.05 -5.41
C ASP A 301 -16.05 -10.13 -4.37
N CYS A 302 -16.70 -11.31 -4.46
CA CYS A 302 -16.36 -12.49 -3.63
C CYS A 302 -14.93 -12.97 -3.81
N ALA A 303 -14.33 -12.79 -4.98
CA ALA A 303 -12.97 -13.24 -5.28
C ALA A 303 -11.91 -12.16 -5.04
N TYR A 304 -12.30 -10.89 -5.05
CA TYR A 304 -11.41 -9.74 -5.19
C TYR A 304 -10.25 -9.72 -4.20
N HIS A 305 -10.51 -10.06 -2.93
CA HIS A 305 -9.49 -10.19 -1.88
C HIS A 305 -9.41 -11.62 -1.28
N GLN A 306 -9.95 -12.62 -2.01
CA GLN A 306 -9.99 -14.01 -1.57
C GLN A 306 -9.23 -14.94 -2.53
N GLY A 307 -8.06 -14.49 -3.00
CA GLY A 307 -7.20 -15.29 -3.86
C GLY A 307 -6.81 -14.63 -5.18
N THR A 308 -7.50 -13.59 -5.60
CA THR A 308 -7.12 -12.74 -6.75
C THR A 308 -5.70 -12.23 -6.59
N VAL A 309 -4.94 -12.25 -7.67
CA VAL A 309 -3.57 -11.73 -7.73
C VAL A 309 -3.60 -10.22 -7.87
N TRP A 310 -2.74 -9.54 -7.10
CA TRP A 310 -2.57 -8.09 -7.10
C TRP A 310 -1.13 -7.74 -7.48
N PRO A 311 -0.91 -7.12 -8.65
CA PRO A 311 0.44 -6.78 -9.12
C PRO A 311 1.18 -5.80 -8.21
N TRP A 312 0.50 -4.83 -7.61
CA TRP A 312 1.15 -3.83 -6.75
C TRP A 312 1.89 -4.44 -5.55
N LEU A 313 1.44 -5.60 -5.06
CA LEU A 313 2.06 -6.30 -3.93
C LEU A 313 3.47 -6.82 -4.21
N ILE A 314 3.88 -6.82 -5.50
CA ILE A 314 5.24 -7.18 -5.88
C ILE A 314 6.28 -6.21 -5.28
N GLY A 315 5.90 -4.93 -5.12
CA GLY A 315 6.76 -3.94 -4.49
C GLY A 315 7.09 -4.26 -3.05
N PRO A 316 6.10 -4.37 -2.15
CA PRO A 316 6.31 -4.81 -0.77
C PRO A 316 7.04 -6.15 -0.65
N TYR A 317 6.76 -7.12 -1.54
CA TYR A 317 7.48 -8.40 -1.53
C TYR A 317 8.95 -8.23 -1.89
N ALA A 318 9.27 -7.48 -2.95
CA ALA A 318 10.64 -7.23 -3.38
C ALA A 318 11.46 -6.52 -2.28
N ASP A 319 10.88 -5.51 -1.64
CA ASP A 319 11.54 -4.78 -0.56
C ASP A 319 11.78 -5.68 0.67
N ALA A 320 10.79 -6.47 1.04
CA ALA A 320 10.93 -7.43 2.14
C ALA A 320 11.99 -8.50 1.82
N ALA A 321 11.98 -9.07 0.60
CA ALA A 321 12.95 -10.05 0.13
C ALA A 321 14.39 -9.51 0.16
N ARG A 322 14.62 -8.30 -0.39
CA ARG A 322 15.91 -7.62 -0.36
C ARG A 322 16.41 -7.41 1.07
N ARG A 323 15.53 -7.04 1.99
CA ARG A 323 15.88 -6.79 3.40
C ARG A 323 16.39 -8.03 4.11
N VAL A 324 15.89 -9.22 3.76
CA VAL A 324 16.37 -10.49 4.32
C VAL A 324 17.47 -11.14 3.49
N GLY A 325 17.83 -10.55 2.35
CA GLY A 325 18.88 -11.04 1.44
C GLY A 325 18.42 -12.17 0.53
N ALA A 326 17.10 -12.26 0.24
CA ALA A 326 16.56 -13.17 -0.76
C ALA A 326 16.67 -12.57 -2.18
N SER A 327 16.83 -13.44 -3.20
CA SER A 327 16.86 -13.00 -4.60
C SER A 327 15.50 -12.47 -5.06
N THR A 328 15.55 -11.48 -5.95
CA THR A 328 14.40 -10.89 -6.65
C THR A 328 14.57 -10.92 -8.17
N ASP A 329 15.54 -11.68 -8.69
CA ASP A 329 15.99 -11.60 -10.08
C ASP A 329 14.90 -11.93 -11.10
N GLU A 330 14.10 -12.98 -10.86
CA GLU A 330 13.03 -13.43 -11.76
C GLU A 330 11.66 -12.80 -11.45
N LEU A 331 11.59 -12.00 -10.38
CA LEU A 331 10.32 -11.52 -9.82
C LEU A 331 9.50 -10.66 -10.79
N LEU A 332 10.16 -9.97 -11.73
CA LEU A 332 9.55 -8.99 -12.62
C LEU A 332 9.36 -9.48 -14.07
N GLU A 333 9.81 -10.69 -14.40
CA GLU A 333 9.76 -11.20 -15.78
C GLU A 333 8.32 -11.27 -16.31
N GLY A 334 7.41 -11.89 -15.56
CA GLY A 334 6.01 -12.01 -15.96
C GLY A 334 5.30 -10.67 -16.10
N LEU A 335 5.59 -9.71 -15.20
CA LEU A 335 5.04 -8.34 -15.30
C LEU A 335 5.62 -7.59 -16.50
N SER A 336 6.86 -7.88 -16.89
CA SER A 336 7.48 -7.31 -18.07
C SER A 336 6.78 -7.78 -19.34
N ASP A 337 6.48 -9.06 -19.44
CA ASP A 337 5.76 -9.63 -20.58
C ASP A 337 4.31 -9.14 -20.64
N HIS A 338 3.69 -8.95 -19.46
CA HIS A 338 2.31 -8.49 -19.32
C HIS A 338 2.05 -7.11 -19.95
N LEU A 339 3.04 -6.23 -20.07
CA LEU A 339 2.91 -4.95 -20.76
C LEU A 339 2.50 -5.08 -22.24
N GLY A 340 2.73 -6.25 -22.84
CA GLY A 340 2.35 -6.56 -24.22
C GLY A 340 1.00 -7.29 -24.37
N GLU A 341 0.34 -7.68 -23.26
CA GLU A 341 -0.80 -8.61 -23.28
C GLU A 341 -2.15 -7.95 -23.02
N TRP A 342 -2.22 -7.14 -21.97
CA TRP A 342 -3.47 -6.57 -21.48
C TRP A 342 -3.27 -5.09 -21.16
N GLY A 343 -4.20 -4.21 -21.59
CA GLY A 343 -3.98 -2.78 -21.39
C GLY A 343 -2.62 -2.34 -21.93
N LEU A 344 -2.40 -2.53 -23.24
CA LEU A 344 -1.09 -2.41 -23.89
C LEU A 344 -0.25 -1.24 -23.39
N GLY A 345 0.95 -1.55 -22.91
CA GLY A 345 1.88 -0.58 -22.33
C GLY A 345 1.66 -0.26 -20.87
N SER A 346 0.76 -0.99 -20.18
CA SER A 346 0.43 -0.78 -18.76
C SER A 346 0.30 -2.11 -18.03
N VAL A 347 0.00 -2.06 -16.73
CA VAL A 347 -0.21 -3.22 -15.87
C VAL A 347 -1.65 -3.20 -15.36
N SER A 348 -2.30 -4.37 -15.37
CA SER A 348 -3.65 -4.55 -14.85
C SER A 348 -3.72 -4.35 -13.34
N GLU A 349 -4.92 -4.10 -12.85
CA GLU A 349 -5.23 -4.05 -11.43
C GLU A 349 -5.03 -5.40 -10.76
N THR A 350 -5.59 -6.44 -11.37
CA THR A 350 -5.64 -7.80 -10.82
C THR A 350 -5.39 -8.86 -11.90
N ALA A 351 -5.21 -10.09 -11.46
CA ALA A 351 -5.26 -11.28 -12.30
C ALA A 351 -5.90 -12.46 -11.55
N ASP A 352 -6.34 -13.49 -12.28
CA ASP A 352 -6.86 -14.73 -11.69
C ASP A 352 -5.81 -15.37 -10.74
N GLY A 353 -6.26 -15.85 -9.59
CA GLY A 353 -5.42 -16.58 -8.63
C GLY A 353 -4.91 -17.94 -9.16
N ALA A 354 -5.67 -18.56 -10.07
CA ALA A 354 -5.26 -19.81 -10.73
C ALA A 354 -4.54 -19.53 -12.06
N ALA A 355 -3.58 -20.39 -12.40
CA ALA A 355 -2.93 -20.37 -13.71
C ALA A 355 -3.96 -20.45 -14.85
N PRO A 356 -3.71 -19.77 -15.97
CA PRO A 356 -2.50 -19.03 -16.36
C PRO A 356 -2.39 -17.60 -15.81
N HIS A 357 -3.12 -17.24 -14.76
CA HIS A 357 -3.15 -15.91 -14.14
C HIS A 357 -3.59 -14.82 -15.12
N ALA A 358 -4.69 -15.09 -15.84
CA ALA A 358 -5.18 -14.14 -16.81
C ALA A 358 -5.58 -12.81 -16.16
N ALA A 359 -5.16 -11.71 -16.74
CA ALA A 359 -5.45 -10.37 -16.26
C ALA A 359 -6.96 -10.11 -16.13
N THR A 360 -7.33 -9.39 -15.09
CA THR A 360 -8.70 -9.00 -14.76
C THR A 360 -8.71 -7.60 -14.13
N GLY A 361 -9.88 -7.13 -13.70
CA GLY A 361 -10.02 -5.81 -13.10
C GLY A 361 -9.76 -4.67 -14.08
N CYS A 362 -9.30 -3.55 -13.58
CA CYS A 362 -8.96 -2.38 -14.36
C CYS A 362 -7.72 -2.65 -15.24
N PRO A 363 -7.78 -2.39 -16.58
CA PRO A 363 -6.65 -2.71 -17.45
C PRO A 363 -5.45 -1.78 -17.30
N PHE A 364 -5.62 -0.60 -16.72
CA PHE A 364 -4.61 0.41 -16.52
C PHE A 364 -4.67 0.86 -15.06
N GLN A 365 -3.77 0.33 -14.22
CA GLN A 365 -3.82 0.58 -12.79
C GLN A 365 -2.57 1.30 -12.27
N ALA A 366 -2.78 2.42 -11.60
CA ALA A 366 -1.72 3.31 -11.13
C ALA A 366 -0.71 2.62 -10.21
N TRP A 367 -1.17 1.99 -9.11
CA TRP A 367 -0.27 1.35 -8.16
C TRP A 367 0.49 0.16 -8.74
N SER A 368 -0.10 -0.56 -9.71
CA SER A 368 0.58 -1.68 -10.38
C SER A 368 1.77 -1.19 -11.22
N VAL A 369 1.56 -0.13 -12.02
CA VAL A 369 2.62 0.51 -12.81
C VAL A 369 3.65 1.19 -11.91
N ALA A 370 3.18 1.90 -10.89
CA ALA A 370 4.03 2.63 -9.95
C ALA A 370 5.00 1.70 -9.21
N GLU A 371 4.50 0.60 -8.66
CA GLU A 371 5.33 -0.35 -7.93
C GLU A 371 6.32 -1.09 -8.86
N LEU A 372 5.90 -1.48 -10.05
CA LEU A 372 6.82 -2.07 -11.03
C LEU A 372 7.95 -1.10 -11.39
N LEU A 373 7.65 0.17 -11.68
CA LEU A 373 8.64 1.20 -11.99
C LEU A 373 9.57 1.43 -10.79
N ARG A 374 9.03 1.57 -9.59
CA ARG A 374 9.77 1.84 -8.36
C ARG A 374 10.80 0.76 -8.07
N ILE A 375 10.41 -0.51 -8.09
CA ILE A 375 11.33 -1.60 -7.75
C ILE A 375 12.39 -1.86 -8.81
N ARG A 376 12.09 -1.59 -10.09
CA ARG A 376 13.11 -1.60 -11.14
C ARG A 376 14.17 -0.52 -10.90
N ARG A 377 13.73 0.69 -10.53
CA ARG A 377 14.65 1.80 -10.21
C ARG A 377 15.51 1.53 -8.98
N ALA A 378 14.99 0.81 -7.99
CA ALA A 378 15.74 0.44 -6.79
C ALA A 378 16.76 -0.71 -7.02
N GLY A 379 16.67 -1.45 -8.13
CA GLY A 379 17.57 -2.54 -8.51
C GLY A 379 18.59 -2.19 -9.60
N ALA A 380 18.56 -0.94 -10.12
CA ALA A 380 19.42 -0.47 -11.20
C ALA A 380 20.74 0.18 -10.71
#